data_6689f6503efb89584091d6c29a089254
#
_entry.id   6689f6503efb89584091d6c29a089254
#
_cell.length_a   1.000
_cell.length_b   1.000
_cell.length_c   1.000
_cell.angle_alpha   90.00
_cell.angle_beta   90.00
_cell.angle_gamma   90.00
#
_symmetry.space_group_name_H-M   'P 1'
#
loop_
_entity.id
_entity.type
_entity.pdbx_description
1 polymer ?
#
loop_
_entity_poly.entity_id
_entity_poly.type
_entity_poly.pdbx_seq_one_letter_code
_entity_poly.pdbx_strand_id
1 'polypeptide(L)'
;MNYETEIIDGRKAVVRHFFKAHEIQIGSRWARADGSKGYVTVEGLNTYGSTNPWIEVVYSWELNGEKFTHEKDVFIFQSKYCLIVED
;
A
#
# COMPACT_ATOMS: atom_id res chain seq x y z
N MET A 1 -11.28 14.37 6.86
CA MET A 1 -11.60 13.07 7.49
C MET A 1 -10.45 12.63 8.36
N ASN A 2 -10.73 12.16 9.55
CA ASN A 2 -9.69 11.77 10.49
C ASN A 2 -9.52 10.26 10.50
N TYR A 3 -8.33 9.83 10.20
CA TYR A 3 -7.94 8.43 10.30
C TYR A 3 -7.15 8.21 11.57
N GLU A 4 -7.22 7.02 12.09
CA GLU A 4 -6.32 6.61 13.16
C GLU A 4 -4.92 6.44 12.55
N THR A 5 -3.90 7.01 13.18
CA THR A 5 -2.55 6.98 12.65
C THR A 5 -1.56 6.56 13.72
N GLU A 6 -0.44 5.99 13.26
CA GLU A 6 0.70 5.64 14.10
C GLU A 6 1.97 6.00 13.35
N ILE A 7 3.06 6.14 14.09
CA ILE A 7 4.36 6.34 13.46
C ILE A 7 4.96 4.97 13.15
N ILE A 8 5.25 4.73 11.90
CA ILE A 8 5.88 3.50 11.43
C ILE A 8 7.14 3.89 10.66
N ASP A 9 8.29 3.44 11.15
CA ASP A 9 9.59 3.77 10.55
C ASP A 9 9.75 5.28 10.34
N GLY A 10 9.37 6.06 11.36
CA GLY A 10 9.52 7.52 11.34
C GLY A 10 8.48 8.27 10.52
N ARG A 11 7.49 7.57 9.97
CA ARG A 11 6.49 8.19 9.11
C ARG A 11 5.08 7.99 9.69
N LYS A 12 4.24 9.00 9.54
CA LYS A 12 2.87 8.92 10.01
C LYS A 12 2.04 8.10 9.02
N ALA A 13 1.48 7.00 9.48
CA ALA A 13 0.73 6.08 8.63
C ALA A 13 -0.65 5.80 9.20
N VAL A 14 -1.61 5.58 8.29
CA VAL A 14 -2.99 5.25 8.67
C VAL A 14 -3.05 3.77 9.07
N VAL A 15 -3.64 3.51 10.24
CA VAL A 15 -3.81 2.16 10.75
C VAL A 15 -5.28 1.87 11.00
N ARG A 16 -5.63 0.58 11.02
CA ARG A 16 -6.99 0.11 11.33
C ARG A 16 -8.06 0.75 10.44
N HIS A 17 -7.72 0.91 9.17
CA HIS A 17 -8.64 1.45 8.17
C HIS A 17 -8.45 0.67 6.86
N PHE A 18 -9.55 0.40 6.18
CA PHE A 18 -9.52 -0.26 4.88
C PHE A 18 -9.99 0.72 3.81
N PHE A 19 -9.12 1.01 2.85
CA PHE A 19 -9.45 1.88 1.73
C PHE A 19 -10.13 1.08 0.62
N LYS A 20 -11.13 1.67 0.01
CA LYS A 20 -11.71 1.11 -1.21
C LYS A 20 -10.72 1.29 -2.35
N ALA A 21 -10.79 0.40 -3.35
CA ALA A 21 -9.82 0.42 -4.44
C ALA A 21 -9.70 1.80 -5.09
N HIS A 22 -10.83 2.48 -5.32
CA HIS A 22 -10.80 3.79 -5.97
C HIS A 22 -10.19 4.89 -5.09
N GLU A 23 -9.97 4.62 -3.82
CA GLU A 23 -9.32 5.57 -2.91
C GLU A 23 -7.80 5.39 -2.86
N ILE A 24 -7.29 4.30 -3.43
CA ILE A 24 -5.85 4.04 -3.46
C ILE A 24 -5.26 4.75 -4.66
N GLN A 25 -4.38 5.70 -4.41
CA GLN A 25 -3.84 6.55 -5.46
C GLN A 25 -2.49 6.06 -5.96
N ILE A 26 -2.29 6.17 -7.28
CA ILE A 26 -1.00 5.90 -7.90
C ILE A 26 0.00 6.92 -7.38
N GLY A 27 1.19 6.43 -7.02
CA GLY A 27 2.24 7.26 -6.44
C GLY A 27 2.18 7.35 -4.92
N SER A 28 1.11 6.84 -4.29
CA SER A 28 1.04 6.84 -2.83
C SER A 28 2.07 5.87 -2.24
N ARG A 29 2.57 6.21 -1.05
CA ARG A 29 3.58 5.42 -0.36
C ARG A 29 2.97 4.75 0.85
N TRP A 30 3.42 3.54 1.12
CA TRP A 30 2.83 2.69 2.15
C TRP A 30 3.93 2.07 3.00
N ALA A 31 3.86 2.28 4.30
CA ALA A 31 4.82 1.72 5.25
C ALA A 31 4.49 0.25 5.51
N ARG A 32 5.46 -0.50 6.00
CA ARG A 32 5.26 -1.91 6.35
C ARG A 32 4.53 -2.02 7.68
N ALA A 33 3.40 -2.71 7.69
CA ALA A 33 2.57 -2.82 8.89
C ALA A 33 3.28 -3.50 10.05
N ASP A 34 4.29 -4.33 9.76
CA ASP A 34 5.07 -5.01 10.80
C ASP A 34 6.11 -4.11 11.48
N GLY A 35 6.22 -2.86 11.04
CA GLY A 35 7.14 -1.89 11.62
C GLY A 35 8.55 -1.94 11.06
N SER A 36 8.82 -2.83 10.10
CA SER A 36 10.14 -2.91 9.49
C SER A 36 10.42 -1.69 8.63
N LYS A 37 11.70 -1.48 8.30
CA LYS A 37 12.15 -0.29 7.58
C LYS A 37 11.70 -0.28 6.13
N GLY A 38 11.49 0.94 5.63
CA GLY A 38 11.22 1.16 4.24
C GLY A 38 9.73 1.29 3.93
N TYR A 39 9.45 1.51 2.67
CA TYR A 39 8.08 1.68 2.19
C TYR A 39 7.99 1.15 0.77
N VAL A 40 6.75 0.98 0.31
CA VAL A 40 6.48 0.63 -1.08
C VAL A 40 5.66 1.76 -1.71
N THR A 41 5.72 1.86 -3.03
CA THR A 41 4.99 2.88 -3.79
C THR A 41 3.97 2.19 -4.67
N VAL A 42 2.72 2.65 -4.66
CA VAL A 42 1.68 2.11 -5.53
C VAL A 42 1.92 2.59 -6.95
N GLU A 43 2.05 1.66 -7.88
CA GLU A 43 2.27 1.94 -9.30
C GLU A 43 0.97 1.89 -10.10
N GLY A 44 0.00 1.10 -9.66
CA GLY A 44 -1.26 0.97 -10.35
C GLY A 44 -2.17 -0.05 -9.72
N LEU A 45 -3.31 -0.26 -10.37
CA LEU A 45 -4.32 -1.23 -9.95
C LEU A 45 -4.74 -2.02 -11.17
N ASN A 46 -4.86 -3.34 -11.04
CA ASN A 46 -5.35 -4.20 -12.11
C ASN A 46 -6.59 -4.94 -11.64
N THR A 47 -7.57 -5.05 -12.53
CA THR A 47 -8.79 -5.80 -12.26
C THR A 47 -8.72 -7.12 -13.01
N TYR A 48 -8.97 -8.20 -12.31
CA TYR A 48 -8.96 -9.56 -12.87
C TYR A 48 -10.32 -10.21 -12.69
N GLY A 49 -10.61 -11.19 -13.54
CA GLY A 49 -11.83 -11.96 -13.44
C GLY A 49 -13.02 -11.29 -14.10
N SER A 50 -13.85 -12.05 -14.78
CA SER A 50 -15.03 -11.52 -15.45
C SER A 50 -16.32 -11.78 -14.66
N THR A 51 -16.37 -12.88 -13.92
CA THR A 51 -17.56 -13.28 -13.17
C THR A 51 -17.48 -12.83 -11.71
N ASN A 52 -16.32 -13.02 -11.08
CA ASN A 52 -16.07 -12.58 -9.72
C ASN A 52 -14.80 -11.71 -9.75
N PRO A 53 -14.92 -10.46 -10.17
CA PRO A 53 -13.73 -9.62 -10.33
C PRO A 53 -13.06 -9.32 -8.99
N TRP A 54 -11.74 -9.27 -9.03
CA TRP A 54 -10.95 -8.81 -7.89
C TRP A 54 -9.90 -7.84 -8.38
N ILE A 55 -9.37 -7.05 -7.45
CA ILE A 55 -8.42 -5.99 -7.78
C ILE A 55 -7.09 -6.31 -7.11
N GLU A 56 -6.01 -6.16 -7.87
CA GLU A 56 -4.66 -6.30 -7.34
C GLU A 56 -3.96 -4.94 -7.38
N VAL A 57 -3.22 -4.66 -6.31
CA VAL A 57 -2.40 -3.47 -6.22
C VAL A 57 -1.02 -3.81 -6.77
N VAL A 58 -0.58 -3.02 -7.74
CA VAL A 58 0.79 -3.11 -8.27
C VAL A 58 1.63 -2.12 -7.48
N TYR A 59 2.70 -2.60 -6.88
CA TYR A 59 3.54 -1.75 -6.05
C TYR A 59 5.01 -2.08 -6.26
N SER A 60 5.87 -1.13 -5.93
CA SER A 60 7.30 -1.25 -6.13
C SER A 60 8.08 -0.80 -4.91
N TRP A 61 9.32 -1.26 -4.84
CA TRP A 61 10.29 -0.79 -3.86
C TRP A 61 11.67 -0.85 -4.47
N GLU A 62 12.62 -0.17 -3.87
CA GLU A 62 14.00 -0.18 -4.33
C GLU A 62 14.89 -0.80 -3.27
N LEU A 63 15.86 -1.56 -3.73
CA LEU A 63 16.86 -2.17 -2.87
C LEU A 63 18.20 -2.15 -3.62
N ASN A 64 19.20 -1.50 -3.03
CA ASN A 64 20.54 -1.41 -3.61
C ASN A 64 20.53 -0.86 -5.05
N GLY A 65 19.67 0.13 -5.31
CA GLY A 65 19.56 0.75 -6.61
C GLY A 65 18.73 0.01 -7.63
N GLU A 66 18.20 -1.16 -7.28
CA GLU A 66 17.30 -1.92 -8.14
C GLU A 66 15.86 -1.72 -7.74
N LYS A 67 14.99 -1.62 -8.74
CA LYS A 67 13.55 -1.49 -8.53
C LYS A 67 12.88 -2.84 -8.72
N PHE A 68 12.10 -3.24 -7.74
CA PHE A 68 11.30 -4.47 -7.78
C PHE A 68 9.83 -4.10 -7.82
N THR A 69 9.04 -4.87 -8.55
CA THR A 69 7.60 -4.65 -8.70
C THR A 69 6.86 -5.95 -8.39
N HIS A 70 5.74 -5.84 -7.72
CA HIS A 70 4.95 -7.00 -7.33
C HIS A 70 3.47 -6.62 -7.35
N GLU A 71 2.60 -7.64 -7.38
CA GLU A 71 1.14 -7.44 -7.26
C GLU A 71 0.62 -8.26 -6.11
N LYS A 72 -0.37 -7.69 -5.40
CA LYS A 72 -1.11 -8.41 -4.36
C LYS A 72 -2.56 -7.97 -4.40
N ASP A 73 -3.45 -8.91 -4.12
CA ASP A 73 -4.86 -8.61 -3.89
C ASP A 73 -4.99 -7.42 -2.93
N VAL A 74 -5.95 -6.54 -3.20
CA VAL A 74 -6.11 -5.28 -2.46
C VAL A 74 -6.32 -5.50 -0.96
N PHE A 75 -6.98 -6.59 -0.56
CA PHE A 75 -7.18 -6.91 0.85
C PHE A 75 -5.88 -7.38 1.50
N ILE A 76 -5.15 -8.25 0.81
CA ILE A 76 -3.87 -8.76 1.31
C ILE A 76 -2.85 -7.62 1.39
N PHE A 77 -2.81 -6.75 0.37
CA PHE A 77 -1.91 -5.60 0.37
C PHE A 77 -2.14 -4.74 1.61
N GLN A 78 -3.40 -4.42 1.92
CA GLN A 78 -3.71 -3.55 3.07
C GLN A 78 -3.53 -4.24 4.42
N SER A 79 -3.44 -5.56 4.44
CA SER A 79 -3.09 -6.26 5.68
C SER A 79 -1.60 -6.18 6.00
N LYS A 80 -0.77 -5.84 4.99
CA LYS A 80 0.68 -5.81 5.12
C LYS A 80 1.28 -4.42 5.05
N TYR A 81 0.53 -3.43 4.60
CA TYR A 81 1.03 -2.07 4.40
C TYR A 81 0.02 -1.05 4.88
N CYS A 82 0.53 0.10 5.34
CA CYS A 82 -0.28 1.20 5.87
C CYS A 82 0.04 2.48 5.09
N LEU A 83 -0.99 3.20 4.66
CA LEU A 83 -0.82 4.42 3.86
C LEU A 83 -0.05 5.48 4.65
N ILE A 84 1.04 5.97 4.09
CA ILE A 84 1.80 7.08 4.65
C ILE A 84 1.09 8.38 4.28
N VAL A 85 0.74 9.16 5.30
CA VAL A 85 0.11 10.46 5.09
C VAL A 85 1.06 11.61 5.40
N GLU A 86 2.20 11.31 6.04
CA GLU A 86 3.17 12.33 6.39
C GLU A 86 4.51 11.66 6.66
N ASP A 87 5.55 12.19 6.09
CA ASP A 87 6.92 11.68 6.28
C ASP A 87 7.58 12.29 7.52
#